data_1120239fcf82e18c724dde15076f35d6
#
_entry.id   1120239fcf82e18c724dde15076f35d6
#
_cell.length_a   1.000
_cell.length_b   1.000
_cell.length_c   1.000
_cell.angle_alpha   90.00
_cell.angle_beta   90.00
_cell.angle_gamma   90.00
#
_symmetry.space_group_name_H-M   'P 1'
#
loop_
_entity.id
_entity.type
_entity.pdbx_description
1 polymer ?
#
loop_
_entity_poly.entity_id
_entity_poly.type
_entity_poly.pdbx_seq_one_letter_code
_entity_poly.pdbx_strand_id
1 'polypeptide(L)'
;SFCNNLIIYYAVLFGGKAVIVDPKSERGNWQETIPDIAQEIKIVNLTSEDKNRGLLDPYVIMKRTKDAESLAIDILTFLTGISSRDGEKFPVLRRAIRSVTQSKKRGLLRVIDKLRKDGSPVAENIADHIESMTDYDFAHLLFSDGDVEQSISLNRQLNIIQVADLVLPDKDTKFEEYTTMELLSVAMLIVISTFALDFIH
;
A
#
# COMPACT_ATOMS: atom_id res chain seq x y z
N SER A 1 -1.70 -3.75 26.44
CA SER A 1 -2.64 -4.88 26.51
C SER A 1 -1.88 -6.20 26.55
N PHE A 2 -2.53 -7.29 26.97
CA PHE A 2 -1.93 -8.63 27.03
C PHE A 2 -1.34 -9.07 25.68
N CYS A 3 -2.04 -8.80 24.58
CA CYS A 3 -1.56 -9.13 23.23
C CYS A 3 -0.25 -8.41 22.88
N ASN A 4 -0.10 -7.14 23.24
CA ASN A 4 1.13 -6.39 22.98
C ASN A 4 2.32 -7.00 23.73
N ASN A 5 2.14 -7.35 24.98
CA ASN A 5 3.19 -8.00 25.77
C ASN A 5 3.57 -9.36 25.17
N LEU A 6 2.59 -10.13 24.72
CA LEU A 6 2.83 -11.42 24.08
C LEU A 6 3.64 -11.29 22.80
N ILE A 7 3.31 -10.31 21.94
CA ILE A 7 4.05 -10.03 20.71
C ILE A 7 5.50 -9.63 21.01
N ILE A 8 5.71 -8.74 21.98
CA ILE A 8 7.05 -8.31 22.40
C ILE A 8 7.86 -9.52 22.91
N TYR A 9 7.26 -10.34 23.77
CA TYR A 9 7.90 -11.54 24.28
C TYR A 9 8.29 -12.50 23.16
N TYR A 10 7.38 -12.82 22.24
CA TYR A 10 7.66 -13.71 21.13
C TYR A 10 8.69 -13.15 20.15
N ALA A 11 8.56 -11.89 19.76
CA ALA A 11 9.49 -11.28 18.81
C ALA A 11 10.90 -11.13 19.39
N VAL A 12 11.02 -10.70 20.65
CA VAL A 12 12.31 -10.37 21.23
C VAL A 12 12.97 -11.56 21.92
N LEU A 13 12.25 -12.24 22.83
CA LEU A 13 12.85 -13.32 23.62
C LEU A 13 13.09 -14.61 22.84
N PHE A 14 12.30 -14.89 21.83
CA PHE A 14 12.40 -16.12 21.03
C PHE A 14 13.01 -15.89 19.63
N GLY A 15 13.49 -14.68 19.36
CA GLY A 15 14.09 -14.36 18.05
C GLY A 15 13.10 -14.40 16.90
N GLY A 16 11.80 -14.26 17.17
CA GLY A 16 10.75 -14.18 16.17
C GLY A 16 10.75 -12.83 15.44
N LYS A 17 9.93 -12.73 14.41
CA LYS A 17 9.69 -11.48 13.69
C LYS A 17 8.24 -11.08 13.86
N ALA A 18 8.00 -9.78 14.07
CA ALA A 18 6.66 -9.22 14.14
C ALA A 18 6.56 -7.93 13.33
N VAL A 19 5.42 -7.74 12.68
CA VAL A 19 5.04 -6.48 12.06
C VAL A 19 3.71 -6.04 12.67
N ILE A 20 3.68 -4.82 13.17
CA ILE A 20 2.48 -4.17 13.69
C ILE A 20 2.10 -3.06 12.74
N VAL A 21 0.88 -3.11 12.22
CA VAL A 21 0.28 -1.97 11.53
C VAL A 21 -0.46 -1.14 12.57
N ASP A 22 -0.07 0.11 12.74
CA ASP A 22 -0.57 1.02 13.76
C ASP A 22 -1.22 2.27 13.15
N PRO A 23 -2.49 2.19 12.75
CA PRO A 23 -3.18 3.27 12.06
C PRO A 23 -3.47 4.48 12.96
N LYS A 24 -3.34 4.32 14.29
CA LYS A 24 -3.59 5.39 15.26
C LYS A 24 -2.32 6.00 15.83
N SER A 25 -1.15 5.55 15.38
CA SER A 25 0.16 6.00 15.86
C SER A 25 0.34 5.93 17.38
N GLU A 26 -0.34 4.99 18.05
CA GLU A 26 -0.30 4.83 19.53
C GLU A 26 1.05 4.26 20.01
N ARG A 27 1.83 3.64 19.11
CA ARG A 27 3.08 2.93 19.44
C ARG A 27 4.33 3.67 19.00
N GLY A 28 4.20 4.93 18.59
CA GLY A 28 5.31 5.75 18.11
C GLY A 28 6.42 5.99 19.13
N ASN A 29 6.11 5.88 20.41
CA ASN A 29 7.05 6.09 21.52
C ASN A 29 7.58 4.80 22.17
N TRP A 30 7.35 3.63 21.54
CA TRP A 30 7.77 2.36 22.15
C TRP A 30 9.28 2.21 22.29
N GLN A 31 10.08 2.82 21.42
CA GLN A 31 11.54 2.84 21.57
C GLN A 31 11.98 3.59 22.84
N GLU A 32 11.22 4.59 23.27
CA GLU A 32 11.50 5.38 24.47
C GLU A 32 10.91 4.71 25.72
N THR A 33 9.70 4.16 25.61
CA THR A 33 8.99 3.57 26.76
C THR A 33 9.44 2.15 27.11
N ILE A 34 10.13 1.46 26.17
CA ILE A 34 10.65 0.10 26.38
C ILE A 34 12.15 0.08 25.99
N PRO A 35 13.01 0.77 26.74
CA PRO A 35 14.41 0.97 26.36
C PRO A 35 15.20 -0.33 26.26
N ASP A 36 14.84 -1.35 27.02
CA ASP A 36 15.54 -2.65 27.04
C ASP A 36 15.52 -3.37 25.70
N ILE A 37 14.52 -3.10 24.85
CA ILE A 37 14.36 -3.68 23.53
C ILE A 37 14.32 -2.64 22.41
N ALA A 38 14.68 -1.41 22.70
CA ALA A 38 14.62 -0.30 21.71
C ALA A 38 15.38 -0.60 20.42
N GLN A 39 16.49 -1.33 20.50
CA GLN A 39 17.30 -1.71 19.33
C GLN A 39 16.61 -2.73 18.44
N GLU A 40 15.68 -3.51 18.97
CA GLU A 40 14.91 -4.51 18.23
C GLU A 40 13.65 -3.94 17.59
N ILE A 41 13.31 -2.69 17.90
CA ILE A 41 12.14 -1.99 17.39
C ILE A 41 12.56 -1.07 16.24
N LYS A 42 11.82 -1.12 15.15
CA LYS A 42 11.84 -0.12 14.08
C LYS A 42 10.46 0.48 13.88
N ILE A 43 10.41 1.80 13.88
CA ILE A 43 9.20 2.57 13.59
C ILE A 43 9.34 3.17 12.19
N VAL A 44 8.37 2.89 11.33
CA VAL A 44 8.25 3.45 9.99
C VAL A 44 7.01 4.34 9.97
N ASN A 45 7.22 5.65 9.87
CA ASN A 45 6.15 6.63 9.81
C ASN A 45 5.87 6.99 8.35
N LEU A 46 4.67 6.67 7.89
CA LEU A 46 4.16 7.01 6.56
C LEU A 46 3.19 8.19 6.68
N THR A 47 3.61 9.31 6.16
CA THR A 47 2.84 10.56 6.13
C THR A 47 2.68 11.02 4.67
N SER A 48 1.77 11.96 4.41
CA SER A 48 1.60 12.56 3.08
C SER A 48 2.75 13.47 2.63
N GLU A 49 3.86 13.54 3.39
CA GLU A 49 5.03 14.30 3.00
C GLU A 49 5.68 13.76 1.71
N ASP A 50 6.22 14.66 0.89
CA ASP A 50 6.85 14.32 -0.41
C ASP A 50 7.94 13.25 -0.32
N LYS A 51 8.68 13.20 0.79
CA LYS A 51 9.70 12.15 1.03
C LYS A 51 9.14 10.72 1.04
N ASN A 52 7.85 10.58 1.31
CA ASN A 52 7.15 9.30 1.39
C ASN A 52 6.39 8.95 0.10
N ARG A 53 6.48 9.82 -0.93
CA ARG A 53 5.76 9.63 -2.20
C ARG A 53 6.09 8.28 -2.81
N GLY A 54 5.04 7.49 -3.11
CA GLY A 54 5.13 6.21 -3.77
C GLY A 54 5.72 5.07 -2.94
N LEU A 55 5.98 5.26 -1.64
CA LEU A 55 6.55 4.19 -0.80
C LEU A 55 5.65 2.96 -0.69
N LEU A 56 4.35 3.12 -0.86
CA LEU A 56 3.36 2.03 -0.87
C LEU A 56 2.96 1.59 -2.29
N ASP A 57 3.62 2.12 -3.34
CA ASP A 57 3.37 1.63 -4.70
C ASP A 57 3.78 0.15 -4.80
N PRO A 58 2.93 -0.74 -5.33
CA PRO A 58 3.25 -2.16 -5.48
C PRO A 58 4.59 -2.42 -6.18
N TYR A 59 4.96 -1.59 -7.16
CA TYR A 59 6.21 -1.72 -7.90
C TYR A 59 7.45 -1.24 -7.13
N VAL A 60 7.25 -0.50 -6.04
CA VAL A 60 8.31 -0.02 -5.14
C VAL A 60 8.48 -0.99 -3.96
N ILE A 61 7.36 -1.41 -3.36
CA ILE A 61 7.38 -2.16 -2.11
C ILE A 61 7.64 -3.65 -2.30
N MET A 62 7.19 -4.23 -3.44
CA MET A 62 7.35 -5.67 -3.69
C MET A 62 8.67 -5.97 -4.41
N LYS A 63 9.42 -6.95 -3.88
CA LYS A 63 10.72 -7.35 -4.45
C LYS A 63 10.60 -8.06 -5.79
N ARG A 64 9.58 -8.93 -5.92
CA ARG A 64 9.38 -9.72 -7.14
C ARG A 64 8.39 -9.02 -8.06
N THR A 65 8.78 -8.83 -9.31
CA THR A 65 7.95 -8.16 -10.34
C THR A 65 6.56 -8.81 -10.50
N LYS A 66 6.48 -10.13 -10.32
CA LYS A 66 5.22 -10.89 -10.46
C LYS A 66 4.24 -10.57 -9.32
N ASP A 67 4.77 -10.41 -8.11
CA ASP A 67 3.96 -10.07 -6.94
C ASP A 67 3.52 -8.60 -7.01
N ALA A 68 4.41 -7.72 -7.50
CA ALA A 68 4.07 -6.33 -7.77
C ALA A 68 2.92 -6.21 -8.79
N GLU A 69 2.96 -7.00 -9.90
CA GLU A 69 1.88 -7.03 -10.89
C GLU A 69 0.56 -7.50 -10.27
N SER A 70 0.60 -8.59 -9.51
CA SER A 70 -0.59 -9.13 -8.85
C SER A 70 -1.19 -8.12 -7.88
N LEU A 71 -0.36 -7.53 -7.03
CA LEU A 71 -0.80 -6.52 -6.07
C LEU A 71 -1.34 -5.25 -6.78
N ALA A 72 -0.71 -4.82 -7.88
CA ALA A 72 -1.21 -3.69 -8.68
C ALA A 72 -2.60 -3.98 -9.28
N ILE A 73 -2.83 -5.22 -9.76
CA ILE A 73 -4.16 -5.64 -10.22
C ILE A 73 -5.16 -5.58 -9.08
N ASP A 74 -4.84 -6.16 -7.92
CA ASP A 74 -5.75 -6.21 -6.77
C ASP A 74 -6.10 -4.80 -6.29
N ILE A 75 -5.12 -3.91 -6.16
CA ILE A 75 -5.32 -2.53 -5.73
C ILE A 75 -6.15 -1.73 -6.72
N LEU A 76 -5.81 -1.76 -8.02
CA LEU A 76 -6.53 -0.96 -9.00
C LEU A 76 -7.93 -1.51 -9.28
N THR A 77 -8.16 -2.82 -9.21
CA THR A 77 -9.52 -3.38 -9.29
C THR A 77 -10.34 -3.01 -8.06
N PHE A 78 -9.75 -3.03 -6.87
CA PHE A 78 -10.41 -2.58 -5.65
C PHE A 78 -10.78 -1.09 -5.73
N LEU A 79 -9.85 -0.21 -6.09
CA LEU A 79 -10.08 1.23 -6.15
C LEU A 79 -11.11 1.62 -7.22
N THR A 80 -11.07 0.98 -8.38
CA THR A 80 -11.98 1.31 -9.49
C THR A 80 -13.32 0.57 -9.42
N GLY A 81 -13.47 -0.42 -8.54
CA GLY A 81 -14.64 -1.29 -8.49
C GLY A 81 -14.78 -2.21 -9.70
N ILE A 82 -13.75 -2.31 -10.56
CA ILE A 82 -13.78 -3.16 -11.75
C ILE A 82 -13.67 -4.62 -11.31
N SER A 83 -14.74 -5.39 -11.55
CA SER A 83 -14.74 -6.82 -11.28
C SER A 83 -13.89 -7.59 -12.28
N SER A 84 -13.20 -8.65 -11.83
CA SER A 84 -12.51 -9.59 -12.71
C SER A 84 -13.44 -10.30 -13.72
N ARG A 85 -14.76 -10.21 -13.49
CA ARG A 85 -15.79 -10.74 -14.39
C ARG A 85 -16.26 -9.70 -15.43
N ASP A 86 -15.83 -8.45 -15.33
CA ASP A 86 -16.12 -7.44 -16.33
C ASP A 86 -15.31 -7.73 -17.61
N GLY A 87 -15.98 -8.24 -18.62
CA GLY A 87 -15.35 -8.66 -19.89
C GLY A 87 -14.84 -7.52 -20.75
N GLU A 88 -15.21 -6.28 -20.45
CA GLU A 88 -14.81 -5.09 -21.19
C GLU A 88 -13.71 -4.31 -20.47
N LYS A 89 -13.95 -3.89 -19.24
CA LYS A 89 -13.04 -3.02 -18.47
C LYS A 89 -11.83 -3.76 -17.92
N PHE A 90 -12.03 -4.94 -17.35
CA PHE A 90 -10.94 -5.68 -16.71
C PHE A 90 -9.79 -6.07 -17.67
N PRO A 91 -10.04 -6.55 -18.91
CA PRO A 91 -8.96 -6.82 -19.86
C PRO A 91 -8.17 -5.58 -20.25
N VAL A 92 -8.82 -4.41 -20.36
CA VAL A 92 -8.17 -3.12 -20.67
C VAL A 92 -7.25 -2.71 -19.53
N LEU A 93 -7.76 -2.68 -18.29
CA LEU A 93 -6.97 -2.36 -17.10
C LEU A 93 -5.79 -3.32 -16.94
N ARG A 94 -6.03 -4.62 -17.03
CA ARG A 94 -4.99 -5.64 -16.91
C ARG A 94 -3.88 -5.50 -17.95
N ARG A 95 -4.22 -5.16 -19.20
CA ARG A 95 -3.26 -4.92 -20.28
C ARG A 95 -2.37 -3.72 -19.97
N ALA A 96 -2.95 -2.62 -19.47
CA ALA A 96 -2.21 -1.43 -19.05
C ALA A 96 -1.22 -1.76 -17.93
N ILE A 97 -1.65 -2.45 -16.86
CA ILE A 97 -0.82 -2.90 -15.75
C ILE A 97 0.34 -3.77 -16.27
N ARG A 98 0.05 -4.78 -17.10
CA ARG A 98 1.07 -5.66 -17.69
C ARG A 98 2.08 -4.90 -18.52
N SER A 99 1.65 -3.90 -19.28
CA SER A 99 2.54 -3.05 -20.06
C SER A 99 3.50 -2.24 -19.16
N VAL A 100 3.03 -1.76 -17.99
CA VAL A 100 3.87 -1.11 -16.99
C VAL A 100 4.87 -2.09 -16.38
N THR A 101 4.40 -3.29 -16.01
CA THR A 101 5.24 -4.37 -15.46
C THR A 101 6.43 -4.71 -16.37
N GLN A 102 6.24 -4.66 -17.69
CA GLN A 102 7.27 -4.92 -18.68
C GLN A 102 8.16 -3.70 -19.01
N SER A 103 7.83 -2.53 -18.49
CA SER A 103 8.57 -1.28 -18.73
C SER A 103 9.78 -1.16 -17.80
N LYS A 104 10.74 -0.30 -18.18
CA LYS A 104 11.91 0.00 -17.33
C LYS A 104 11.52 0.80 -16.09
N LYS A 105 10.65 1.81 -16.25
CA LYS A 105 10.07 2.59 -15.16
C LYS A 105 8.70 2.03 -14.84
N ARG A 106 8.47 1.71 -13.58
CA ARG A 106 7.26 1.03 -13.10
C ARG A 106 6.66 1.82 -11.94
N GLY A 107 5.36 2.04 -11.99
CA GLY A 107 4.61 2.73 -10.94
C GLY A 107 3.14 2.83 -11.31
N LEU A 108 2.26 3.01 -10.34
CA LEU A 108 0.81 3.06 -10.60
C LEU A 108 0.41 4.27 -11.46
N LEU A 109 1.11 5.41 -11.37
CA LEU A 109 0.86 6.55 -12.28
C LEU A 109 1.12 6.19 -13.75
N ARG A 110 2.07 5.30 -14.02
CA ARG A 110 2.35 4.83 -15.39
C ARG A 110 1.22 3.99 -15.98
N VAL A 111 0.35 3.43 -15.13
CA VAL A 111 -0.86 2.73 -15.61
C VAL A 111 -1.81 3.71 -16.27
N ILE A 112 -1.98 4.92 -15.69
CA ILE A 112 -2.77 6.01 -16.28
C ILE A 112 -2.21 6.37 -17.66
N ASP A 113 -0.89 6.57 -17.77
CA ASP A 113 -0.23 6.85 -19.06
C ASP A 113 -0.51 5.77 -20.11
N LYS A 114 -0.53 4.49 -19.70
CA LYS A 114 -0.80 3.37 -20.61
C LYS A 114 -2.26 3.31 -21.05
N LEU A 115 -3.19 3.61 -20.14
CA LEU A 115 -4.62 3.72 -20.45
C LEU A 115 -4.89 4.89 -21.43
N ARG A 116 -4.28 6.06 -21.19
CA ARG A 116 -4.37 7.22 -22.10
C ARG A 116 -3.85 6.90 -23.51
N LYS A 117 -2.76 6.11 -23.60
CA LYS A 117 -2.19 5.67 -24.88
C LYS A 117 -3.04 4.62 -25.62
N ASP A 118 -3.87 3.87 -24.93
CA ASP A 118 -4.83 2.96 -25.56
C ASP A 118 -5.87 3.74 -26.37
N GLY A 119 -6.34 4.87 -25.86
CA GLY A 119 -7.23 5.82 -26.54
C GLY A 119 -8.65 5.33 -26.74
N SER A 120 -9.00 4.16 -26.23
CA SER A 120 -10.39 3.69 -26.28
C SER A 120 -11.24 4.42 -25.22
N PRO A 121 -12.55 4.66 -25.47
CA PRO A 121 -13.41 5.29 -24.47
C PRO A 121 -13.43 4.57 -23.11
N VAL A 122 -13.28 3.27 -23.13
CA VAL A 122 -13.19 2.45 -21.91
C VAL A 122 -11.91 2.73 -21.16
N ALA A 123 -10.77 2.81 -21.85
CA ALA A 123 -9.48 3.10 -21.25
C ALA A 123 -9.45 4.53 -20.69
N GLU A 124 -9.99 5.51 -21.42
CA GLU A 124 -10.11 6.89 -20.96
C GLU A 124 -10.93 7.01 -19.68
N ASN A 125 -12.10 6.36 -19.62
CA ASN A 125 -12.93 6.36 -18.41
C ASN A 125 -12.21 5.74 -17.19
N ILE A 126 -11.45 4.67 -17.39
CA ILE A 126 -10.67 4.05 -16.32
C ILE A 126 -9.54 4.98 -15.89
N ALA A 127 -8.86 5.62 -16.84
CA ALA A 127 -7.79 6.58 -16.55
C ALA A 127 -8.31 7.76 -15.74
N ASP A 128 -9.43 8.39 -16.16
CA ASP A 128 -10.07 9.49 -15.44
C ASP A 128 -10.43 9.11 -14.01
N HIS A 129 -10.98 7.91 -13.83
CA HIS A 129 -11.35 7.42 -12.50
C HIS A 129 -10.12 7.27 -11.58
N ILE A 130 -9.04 6.64 -12.07
CA ILE A 130 -7.82 6.48 -11.27
C ILE A 130 -7.18 7.86 -11.01
N GLU A 131 -7.10 8.73 -12.02
CA GLU A 131 -6.50 10.06 -11.91
C GLU A 131 -7.20 10.93 -10.87
N SER A 132 -8.54 10.90 -10.81
CA SER A 132 -9.32 11.63 -9.81
C SER A 132 -8.97 11.24 -8.37
N MET A 133 -8.45 10.04 -8.13
CA MET A 133 -7.99 9.61 -6.81
C MET A 133 -6.61 10.17 -6.47
N THR A 134 -5.79 10.48 -7.48
CA THR A 134 -4.44 11.04 -7.26
C THR A 134 -4.43 12.49 -6.82
N ASP A 135 -5.56 13.19 -6.89
CA ASP A 135 -5.72 14.56 -6.42
C ASP A 135 -5.70 14.68 -4.88
N TYR A 136 -5.83 13.57 -4.17
CA TYR A 136 -5.73 13.55 -2.72
C TYR A 136 -4.28 13.46 -2.28
N ASP A 137 -3.82 14.37 -1.41
CA ASP A 137 -2.43 14.37 -0.89
C ASP A 137 -2.02 13.01 -0.33
N PHE A 138 -2.96 12.35 0.35
CA PHE A 138 -2.76 11.04 0.92
C PHE A 138 -2.50 9.94 -0.13
N ALA A 139 -3.06 10.06 -1.33
CA ALA A 139 -2.84 9.12 -2.42
C ALA A 139 -1.37 9.10 -2.90
N HIS A 140 -0.60 10.16 -2.63
CA HIS A 140 0.81 10.22 -2.97
C HIS A 140 1.64 9.08 -2.38
N LEU A 141 1.21 8.50 -1.26
CA LEU A 141 1.86 7.31 -0.68
C LEU A 141 1.77 6.09 -1.61
N LEU A 142 0.63 5.94 -2.28
CA LEU A 142 0.31 4.75 -3.09
C LEU A 142 0.75 4.90 -4.55
N PHE A 143 0.69 6.10 -5.09
CA PHE A 143 0.93 6.34 -6.52
C PHE A 143 2.32 6.92 -6.77
N SER A 144 3.15 6.18 -7.52
CA SER A 144 4.46 6.64 -7.98
C SER A 144 4.56 6.60 -9.50
N ASP A 145 5.51 7.35 -10.03
CA ASP A 145 5.93 7.33 -11.44
C ASP A 145 7.11 6.37 -11.69
N GLY A 146 7.59 5.70 -10.64
CA GLY A 146 8.71 4.77 -10.68
C GLY A 146 10.07 5.38 -10.37
N ASP A 147 10.14 6.68 -10.05
CA ASP A 147 11.35 7.37 -9.61
C ASP A 147 11.30 7.59 -8.08
N VAL A 148 11.30 6.50 -7.32
CA VAL A 148 11.28 6.52 -5.85
C VAL A 148 12.67 6.21 -5.32
N GLU A 149 13.26 7.20 -4.61
CA GLU A 149 14.63 7.09 -4.08
C GLU A 149 14.73 6.21 -2.82
N GLN A 150 13.64 6.08 -2.09
CA GLN A 150 13.59 5.37 -0.82
C GLN A 150 12.70 4.14 -0.91
N SER A 151 12.98 3.14 -0.08
CA SER A 151 12.11 1.96 0.08
C SER A 151 11.90 1.67 1.56
N ILE A 152 10.74 1.11 1.89
CA ILE A 152 10.48 0.64 3.24
C ILE A 152 11.33 -0.61 3.47
N SER A 153 12.08 -0.60 4.57
CA SER A 153 12.88 -1.73 5.01
C SER A 153 12.40 -2.21 6.36
N LEU A 154 11.97 -3.47 6.44
CA LEU A 154 11.64 -4.17 7.68
C LEU A 154 12.86 -5.03 8.05
N ASN A 155 13.73 -4.52 8.90
CA ASN A 155 15.02 -5.14 9.23
C ASN A 155 15.26 -5.38 10.73
N ARG A 156 14.25 -5.21 11.55
CA ARG A 156 14.29 -5.49 13.00
C ARG A 156 13.33 -6.63 13.34
N GLN A 157 13.46 -7.17 14.55
CA GLN A 157 12.54 -8.22 15.03
C GLN A 157 11.12 -7.68 15.19
N LEU A 158 10.97 -6.45 15.68
CA LEU A 158 9.69 -5.77 15.84
C LEU A 158 9.64 -4.54 14.94
N ASN A 159 8.84 -4.59 13.88
CA ASN A 159 8.63 -3.47 12.98
C ASN A 159 7.23 -2.90 13.18
N ILE A 160 7.12 -1.60 13.37
CA ILE A 160 5.86 -0.88 13.56
C ILE A 160 5.69 0.05 12.36
N ILE A 161 4.65 -0.15 11.57
CA ILE A 161 4.30 0.71 10.44
C ILE A 161 3.13 1.57 10.88
N GLN A 162 3.39 2.86 10.98
CA GLN A 162 2.38 3.88 11.28
C GLN A 162 2.00 4.58 9.99
N VAL A 163 0.71 4.72 9.75
CA VAL A 163 0.19 5.47 8.62
C VAL A 163 -0.69 6.57 9.17
N ALA A 164 -0.25 7.81 8.99
CA ALA A 164 -1.03 8.96 9.41
C ALA A 164 -2.27 9.13 8.53
N ASP A 165 -3.30 9.74 9.10
CA ASP A 165 -4.50 10.21 8.39
C ASP A 165 -5.35 9.14 7.69
N LEU A 166 -5.23 7.86 8.11
CA LEU A 166 -6.12 6.81 7.62
C LEU A 166 -7.57 7.08 8.05
N VAL A 167 -8.46 7.10 7.08
CA VAL A 167 -9.91 7.16 7.28
C VAL A 167 -10.49 5.78 6.98
N LEU A 168 -10.86 5.05 8.02
CA LEU A 168 -11.43 3.71 7.85
C LEU A 168 -12.95 3.78 7.85
N PRO A 169 -13.62 2.97 7.00
CA PRO A 169 -15.07 2.92 7.00
C PRO A 169 -15.62 2.38 8.33
N ASP A 170 -16.79 2.82 8.70
CA ASP A 170 -17.50 2.26 9.83
C ASP A 170 -17.87 0.79 9.58
N LYS A 171 -18.00 0.03 10.66
CA LYS A 171 -18.20 -1.43 10.61
C LYS A 171 -19.41 -1.86 9.76
N ASP A 172 -20.44 -1.01 9.72
CA ASP A 172 -21.69 -1.31 9.04
C ASP A 172 -21.81 -0.62 7.65
N THR A 173 -20.78 0.12 7.23
CA THR A 173 -20.74 0.78 5.92
C THR A 173 -20.57 -0.26 4.83
N LYS A 174 -21.44 -0.22 3.81
CA LYS A 174 -21.31 -1.10 2.64
C LYS A 174 -20.20 -0.60 1.73
N PHE A 175 -19.59 -1.51 0.99
CA PHE A 175 -18.49 -1.20 0.07
C PHE A 175 -18.85 -0.11 -0.96
N GLU A 176 -20.08 -0.13 -1.46
CA GLU A 176 -20.58 0.84 -2.44
C GLU A 176 -20.75 2.25 -1.87
N GLU A 177 -20.73 2.37 -0.55
CA GLU A 177 -20.87 3.63 0.18
C GLU A 177 -19.53 4.23 0.64
N TYR A 178 -18.41 3.53 0.36
CA TYR A 178 -17.08 4.01 0.75
C TYR A 178 -16.75 5.31 0.02
N THR A 179 -16.28 6.27 0.79
CA THR A 179 -15.68 7.50 0.25
C THR A 179 -14.33 7.20 -0.41
N THR A 180 -13.85 8.09 -1.26
CA THR A 180 -12.52 7.94 -1.90
C THR A 180 -11.41 7.81 -0.86
N MET A 181 -11.48 8.56 0.26
CA MET A 181 -10.49 8.48 1.33
C MET A 181 -10.52 7.11 2.04
N GLU A 182 -11.68 6.53 2.25
CA GLU A 182 -11.82 5.20 2.82
C GLU A 182 -11.29 4.13 1.86
N LEU A 183 -11.59 4.24 0.56
CA LEU A 183 -11.04 3.33 -0.46
C LEU A 183 -9.51 3.39 -0.48
N LEU A 184 -8.91 4.58 -0.52
CA LEU A 184 -7.47 4.76 -0.49
C LEU A 184 -6.84 4.20 0.80
N SER A 185 -7.48 4.46 1.95
CA SER A 185 -7.00 3.96 3.25
C SER A 185 -7.01 2.44 3.32
N VAL A 186 -8.08 1.80 2.86
CA VAL A 186 -8.17 0.34 2.79
C VAL A 186 -7.16 -0.24 1.79
N ALA A 187 -7.00 0.39 0.63
CA ALA A 187 -5.99 -0.02 -0.36
C ALA A 187 -4.56 0.00 0.23
N MET A 188 -4.21 1.04 0.96
CA MET A 188 -2.92 1.14 1.66
C MET A 188 -2.73 0.04 2.70
N LEU A 189 -3.77 -0.27 3.47
CA LEU A 189 -3.71 -1.38 4.44
C LEU A 189 -3.54 -2.74 3.75
N ILE A 190 -4.14 -2.95 2.58
CA ILE A 190 -3.93 -4.16 1.77
C ILE A 190 -2.46 -4.27 1.35
N VAL A 191 -1.88 -3.18 0.82
CA VAL A 191 -0.46 -3.15 0.43
C VAL A 191 0.45 -3.45 1.61
N ILE A 192 0.26 -2.76 2.74
CA ILE A 192 1.08 -2.92 3.94
C ILE A 192 0.97 -4.35 4.48
N SER A 193 -0.26 -4.90 4.51
CA SER A 193 -0.48 -6.26 4.99
C SER A 193 0.20 -7.30 4.10
N THR A 194 0.13 -7.13 2.78
CA THR A 194 0.79 -8.00 1.80
C THR A 194 2.32 -7.93 1.95
N PHE A 195 2.86 -6.72 2.10
CA PHE A 195 4.28 -6.50 2.35
C PHE A 195 4.76 -7.11 3.68
N ALA A 196 3.96 -6.97 4.74
CA ALA A 196 4.27 -7.55 6.04
C ALA A 196 4.32 -9.08 5.98
N LEU A 197 3.42 -9.70 5.23
CA LEU A 197 3.41 -11.15 5.01
C LEU A 197 4.66 -11.62 4.23
N ASP A 198 5.07 -10.88 3.18
CA ASP A 198 6.31 -11.20 2.42
C ASP A 198 7.58 -11.07 3.28
N PHE A 199 7.54 -10.25 4.33
CA PHE A 199 8.65 -10.12 5.28
C PHE A 199 8.72 -11.28 6.29
N ILE A 200 7.59 -11.81 6.73
CA ILE A 200 7.50 -12.86 7.76
C ILE A 200 7.89 -14.23 7.17
N HIS A 201 7.62 -14.46 5.91
CA HIS A 201 7.92 -15.69 5.17
C HIS A 201 9.26 -15.62 4.46
#